data_4a0889b18f1b8cb2c32df794c210c723
#
_entry.id   4a0889b18f1b8cb2c32df794c210c723
#
_cell.length_a   1.000
_cell.length_b   1.000
_cell.length_c   1.000
_cell.angle_alpha   90.00
_cell.angle_beta   90.00
_cell.angle_gamma   90.00
#
_symmetry.space_group_name_H-M   'P 1'
#
loop_
_entity.id
_entity.type
_entity.pdbx_description
1 polymer ?
#
loop_
_entity_poly.entity_id
_entity_poly.type
_entity_poly.pdbx_seq_one_letter_code
_entity_poly.pdbx_strand_id
1 'polypeptide(L)'
;MTFFRSRYEISDYTDQTEIVSRLKKVFGIHSISIAIKCKADIDEICETAKSFSIKGSFKVSTNRADKTFPYISTEVSAKAGGAILSQNRNLTVDIHNPQFVLNIDIREDGCAYLFMDKILCAGGMPVGCAGKGLLLLSGGLDSPVAGYMMAKRGLSLDAIHFHSYPYTSEKAKQKVIDLAKILSQYSGPINLTCIHFTKIQEEIHRCCTSNYMVTLVRRFMMRIAEKIAQINQCGCLINGESLGQVASQTLPSITVTNDTIKSMPVLRPCIGMDKQEIINIALKMETYETSILPYEDCCTVFLPDSPVTKPTIKRAEFEEKKLGDFSKLIEEAIETREIIKIGR
;
A
#
# COMPACT_ATOMS: atom_id res chain seq x y z
N MET A 1 -18.58 -5.87 -14.55
CA MET A 1 -18.07 -5.01 -13.45
C MET A 1 -18.32 -3.57 -13.86
N THR A 2 -19.32 -2.91 -13.29
CA THR A 2 -19.69 -1.53 -13.67
C THR A 2 -18.79 -0.57 -12.90
N PHE A 3 -17.88 0.11 -13.57
CA PHE A 3 -17.07 1.16 -12.97
C PHE A 3 -17.95 2.40 -12.79
N PHE A 4 -18.37 2.69 -11.58
CA PHE A 4 -18.95 3.97 -11.24
C PHE A 4 -17.82 5.02 -11.21
N ARG A 5 -17.82 5.94 -12.16
CA ARG A 5 -17.01 7.16 -12.10
C ARG A 5 -17.72 8.13 -11.16
N SER A 6 -17.50 7.99 -9.87
CA SER A 6 -17.97 8.96 -8.89
C SER A 6 -16.99 10.13 -8.83
N ARG A 7 -17.53 11.34 -8.79
CA ARG A 7 -16.77 12.58 -8.58
C ARG A 7 -17.29 13.21 -7.29
N TYR A 8 -16.37 13.69 -6.46
CA TYR A 8 -16.69 14.35 -5.20
C TYR A 8 -16.11 15.76 -5.24
N GLU A 9 -16.85 16.72 -4.68
CA GLU A 9 -16.39 18.07 -4.44
C GLU A 9 -16.00 18.21 -2.97
N ILE A 10 -14.87 18.88 -2.71
CA ILE A 10 -14.41 19.27 -1.37
C ILE A 10 -14.23 20.76 -1.39
N SER A 11 -15.12 21.52 -0.71
CA SER A 11 -15.16 22.98 -0.72
C SER A 11 -14.65 23.61 0.56
N ASP A 12 -14.80 22.92 1.70
CA ASP A 12 -14.46 23.46 3.02
C ASP A 12 -13.14 22.89 3.52
N TYR A 13 -12.05 23.59 3.25
CA TYR A 13 -10.72 23.23 3.73
C TYR A 13 -9.89 24.48 4.05
N THR A 14 -9.04 24.34 5.08
CA THR A 14 -8.15 25.43 5.54
C THR A 14 -6.78 25.38 4.87
N ASP A 15 -6.28 24.18 4.49
CA ASP A 15 -5.00 23.99 3.82
C ASP A 15 -5.15 23.04 2.62
N GLN A 16 -5.08 23.64 1.42
CA GLN A 16 -5.16 22.93 0.16
C GLN A 16 -4.00 21.94 -0.03
N THR A 17 -2.79 22.29 0.41
CA THR A 17 -1.60 21.48 0.22
C THR A 17 -1.70 20.21 1.06
N GLU A 18 -2.16 20.34 2.31
CA GLU A 18 -2.36 19.19 3.21
C GLU A 18 -3.42 18.24 2.65
N ILE A 19 -4.58 18.76 2.20
CA ILE A 19 -5.65 17.94 1.61
C ILE A 19 -5.16 17.19 0.38
N VAL A 20 -4.49 17.87 -0.54
CA VAL A 20 -3.91 17.25 -1.74
C VAL A 20 -2.93 16.14 -1.36
N SER A 21 -2.07 16.39 -0.38
CA SER A 21 -1.11 15.38 0.11
C SER A 21 -1.79 14.14 0.68
N ARG A 22 -2.85 14.32 1.49
CA ARG A 22 -3.64 13.20 2.05
C ARG A 22 -4.39 12.44 0.98
N LEU A 23 -5.09 13.13 0.08
CA LEU A 23 -5.88 12.50 -0.99
C LEU A 23 -5.02 11.70 -1.97
N LYS A 24 -3.78 12.12 -2.23
CA LYS A 24 -2.83 11.35 -3.05
C LYS A 24 -2.57 9.96 -2.51
N LYS A 25 -2.66 9.74 -1.20
CA LYS A 25 -2.39 8.46 -0.52
C LYS A 25 -3.63 7.57 -0.40
N VAL A 26 -4.84 8.08 -0.69
CA VAL A 26 -6.09 7.31 -0.56
C VAL A 26 -6.28 6.37 -1.74
N PHE A 27 -6.33 5.06 -1.46
CA PHE A 27 -6.65 4.07 -2.48
C PHE A 27 -8.11 4.19 -2.94
N GLY A 28 -8.33 4.01 -4.24
CA GLY A 28 -9.61 4.25 -4.91
C GLY A 28 -9.70 5.61 -5.60
N ILE A 29 -8.94 6.61 -5.17
CA ILE A 29 -8.86 7.91 -5.84
C ILE A 29 -7.84 7.81 -6.99
N HIS A 30 -8.30 8.00 -8.23
CA HIS A 30 -7.45 7.97 -9.41
C HIS A 30 -6.70 9.28 -9.62
N SER A 31 -7.43 10.40 -9.54
CA SER A 31 -6.87 11.74 -9.70
C SER A 31 -7.72 12.78 -8.99
N ILE A 32 -7.11 13.89 -8.65
CA ILE A 32 -7.74 15.09 -8.13
C ILE A 32 -7.38 16.28 -9.02
N SER A 33 -8.24 17.29 -9.02
CA SER A 33 -8.00 18.54 -9.73
C SER A 33 -8.42 19.69 -8.83
N ILE A 34 -7.61 20.74 -8.81
CA ILE A 34 -7.97 22.01 -8.18
C ILE A 34 -8.74 22.79 -9.23
N ALA A 35 -10.00 23.04 -8.97
CA ALA A 35 -10.91 23.64 -9.93
C ALA A 35 -11.51 24.95 -9.41
N ILE A 36 -11.75 25.89 -10.32
CA ILE A 36 -12.61 27.04 -10.08
C ILE A 36 -14.04 26.65 -10.47
N LYS A 37 -14.97 26.81 -9.55
CA LYS A 37 -16.39 26.54 -9.75
C LYS A 37 -17.10 27.82 -10.16
N CYS A 38 -17.94 27.74 -11.19
CA CYS A 38 -18.86 28.82 -11.64
C CYS A 38 -20.22 28.21 -12.02
N LYS A 39 -21.20 29.01 -12.32
CA LYS A 39 -22.47 28.52 -12.88
C LYS A 39 -22.22 27.90 -14.25
N ALA A 40 -23.06 26.93 -14.61
CA ALA A 40 -23.11 26.39 -15.96
C ALA A 40 -23.82 27.39 -16.91
N ASP A 41 -23.17 28.52 -17.13
CA ASP A 41 -23.55 29.57 -18.04
C ASP A 41 -22.37 29.91 -18.92
N ILE A 42 -22.60 30.16 -20.21
CA ILE A 42 -21.51 30.31 -21.19
C ILE A 42 -20.66 31.57 -20.92
N ASP A 43 -21.30 32.65 -20.48
CA ASP A 43 -20.61 33.89 -20.22
C ASP A 43 -19.79 33.80 -18.94
N GLU A 44 -20.33 33.19 -17.86
CA GLU A 44 -19.59 32.93 -16.64
C GLU A 44 -18.41 31.94 -16.88
N ILE A 45 -18.60 30.92 -17.70
CA ILE A 45 -17.52 30.00 -18.10
C ILE A 45 -16.41 30.73 -18.82
N CYS A 46 -16.75 31.63 -19.79
CA CYS A 46 -15.78 32.40 -20.53
C CYS A 46 -15.02 33.38 -19.62
N GLU A 47 -15.71 34.10 -18.72
CA GLU A 47 -15.07 34.99 -17.76
C GLU A 47 -14.16 34.24 -16.80
N THR A 48 -14.61 33.08 -16.27
CA THR A 48 -13.78 32.22 -15.42
C THR A 48 -12.55 31.70 -16.17
N ALA A 49 -12.70 31.32 -17.45
CA ALA A 49 -11.58 30.85 -18.27
C ALA A 49 -10.48 31.93 -18.45
N LYS A 50 -10.83 33.20 -18.48
CA LYS A 50 -9.87 34.32 -18.56
C LYS A 50 -9.02 34.47 -17.31
N SER A 51 -9.47 33.98 -16.14
CA SER A 51 -8.70 34.04 -14.87
C SER A 51 -7.48 33.11 -14.83
N PHE A 52 -7.40 32.15 -15.75
CA PHE A 52 -6.26 31.22 -15.79
C PHE A 52 -5.04 31.87 -16.46
N SER A 53 -3.90 31.80 -15.76
CA SER A 53 -2.63 32.32 -16.29
C SER A 53 -2.01 31.28 -17.26
N ILE A 54 -2.34 31.40 -18.53
CA ILE A 54 -1.85 30.53 -19.61
C ILE A 54 -0.71 31.22 -20.36
N LYS A 55 0.31 30.47 -20.76
CA LYS A 55 1.45 30.95 -21.56
C LYS A 55 1.70 29.98 -22.72
N GLY A 56 2.12 30.49 -23.88
CA GLY A 56 2.46 29.68 -25.06
C GLY A 56 1.25 29.05 -25.75
N SER A 57 1.28 27.76 -26.06
CA SER A 57 0.20 27.08 -26.75
C SER A 57 -0.76 26.35 -25.77
N PHE A 58 -2.05 26.41 -26.09
CA PHE A 58 -3.06 25.80 -25.23
C PHE A 58 -4.22 25.18 -26.02
N LYS A 59 -4.96 24.34 -25.33
CA LYS A 59 -6.21 23.71 -25.75
C LYS A 59 -7.26 23.85 -24.66
N VAL A 60 -8.50 24.12 -25.06
CA VAL A 60 -9.65 23.94 -24.16
C VAL A 60 -10.32 22.62 -24.45
N SER A 61 -10.58 21.83 -23.41
CA SER A 61 -11.22 20.52 -23.49
C SER A 61 -12.46 20.49 -22.62
N THR A 62 -13.64 20.45 -23.21
CA THR A 62 -14.92 20.49 -22.49
C THR A 62 -15.51 19.07 -22.41
N ASN A 63 -15.84 18.64 -21.18
CA ASN A 63 -16.69 17.49 -20.91
C ASN A 63 -18.04 17.99 -20.40
N ARG A 64 -19.12 17.48 -20.99
CA ARG A 64 -20.48 17.86 -20.65
C ARG A 64 -21.26 16.63 -20.19
N ALA A 65 -21.48 16.52 -18.88
CA ALA A 65 -22.36 15.52 -18.29
C ALA A 65 -23.83 15.93 -18.52
N ASP A 66 -24.13 17.20 -18.26
CA ASP A 66 -25.47 17.77 -18.57
C ASP A 66 -25.66 17.90 -20.09
N LYS A 67 -26.54 17.08 -20.64
CA LYS A 67 -26.91 17.10 -22.07
C LYS A 67 -27.92 18.17 -22.41
N THR A 68 -28.54 18.80 -21.42
CA THR A 68 -29.52 19.88 -21.61
C THR A 68 -28.87 21.26 -21.76
N PHE A 69 -27.56 21.39 -21.45
CA PHE A 69 -26.81 22.60 -21.63
C PHE A 69 -26.86 23.08 -23.11
N PRO A 70 -27.14 24.37 -23.40
CA PRO A 70 -27.48 24.84 -24.75
C PRO A 70 -26.39 24.65 -25.81
N TYR A 71 -25.11 24.56 -25.40
CA TYR A 71 -23.97 24.46 -26.32
C TYR A 71 -23.34 23.08 -26.27
N ILE A 72 -22.88 22.54 -27.40
CA ILE A 72 -22.13 21.34 -27.45
C ILE A 72 -20.67 21.55 -26.96
N SER A 73 -19.97 20.49 -26.57
CA SER A 73 -18.62 20.59 -25.96
C SER A 73 -17.60 21.33 -26.83
N THR A 74 -17.68 21.17 -28.15
CA THR A 74 -16.79 21.89 -29.10
C THR A 74 -17.07 23.37 -29.17
N GLU A 75 -18.32 23.76 -29.10
CA GLU A 75 -18.72 25.18 -29.07
C GLU A 75 -18.29 25.88 -27.78
N VAL A 76 -18.47 25.22 -26.62
CA VAL A 76 -17.99 25.74 -25.34
C VAL A 76 -16.47 25.90 -25.38
N SER A 77 -15.74 24.88 -25.89
CA SER A 77 -14.28 24.94 -26.00
C SER A 77 -13.85 26.11 -26.92
N ALA A 78 -14.53 26.34 -28.04
CA ALA A 78 -14.20 27.40 -28.94
C ALA A 78 -14.48 28.80 -28.33
N LYS A 79 -15.64 28.98 -27.66
CA LYS A 79 -16.00 30.24 -26.99
C LYS A 79 -15.04 30.57 -25.84
N ALA A 80 -14.76 29.64 -24.98
CA ALA A 80 -13.81 29.82 -23.87
C ALA A 80 -12.38 30.07 -24.38
N GLY A 81 -11.96 29.34 -25.42
CA GLY A 81 -10.67 29.58 -26.09
C GLY A 81 -10.56 30.94 -26.70
N GLY A 82 -11.61 31.42 -27.38
CA GLY A 82 -11.70 32.80 -27.92
C GLY A 82 -11.65 33.86 -26.82
N ALA A 83 -12.32 33.63 -25.69
CA ALA A 83 -12.27 34.54 -24.55
C ALA A 83 -10.85 34.68 -23.99
N ILE A 84 -10.10 33.56 -23.86
CA ILE A 84 -8.69 33.55 -23.41
C ILE A 84 -7.81 34.33 -24.41
N LEU A 85 -7.94 34.08 -25.71
CA LEU A 85 -7.17 34.76 -26.76
C LEU A 85 -7.42 36.26 -26.79
N SER A 86 -8.65 36.69 -26.44
CA SER A 86 -8.99 38.14 -26.43
C SER A 86 -8.18 38.94 -25.40
N GLN A 87 -7.72 38.28 -24.33
CA GLN A 87 -6.89 38.95 -23.30
C GLN A 87 -5.39 38.94 -23.62
N ASN A 88 -4.90 37.93 -24.35
CA ASN A 88 -3.47 37.78 -24.61
C ASN A 88 -3.22 37.27 -26.04
N ARG A 89 -2.88 38.21 -26.94
CA ARG A 89 -2.60 37.93 -28.36
C ARG A 89 -1.34 37.09 -28.60
N ASN A 90 -0.49 36.90 -27.60
CA ASN A 90 0.72 36.07 -27.72
C ASN A 90 0.44 34.59 -27.49
N LEU A 91 -0.80 34.20 -27.16
CA LEU A 91 -1.20 32.82 -27.02
C LEU A 91 -1.54 32.19 -28.37
N THR A 92 -1.27 30.92 -28.53
CA THR A 92 -1.64 30.14 -29.73
C THR A 92 -2.49 28.93 -29.32
N VAL A 93 -3.47 28.58 -30.15
CA VAL A 93 -4.26 27.37 -29.94
C VAL A 93 -3.57 26.19 -30.67
N ASP A 94 -3.25 25.14 -29.94
CA ASP A 94 -2.75 23.91 -30.50
C ASP A 94 -3.59 22.74 -29.95
N ILE A 95 -4.39 22.13 -30.84
CA ILE A 95 -5.31 21.06 -30.47
C ILE A 95 -4.61 19.66 -30.39
N HIS A 96 -3.41 19.54 -30.96
CA HIS A 96 -2.68 18.27 -31.06
C HIS A 96 -1.60 18.14 -29.97
N ASN A 97 -0.74 19.15 -29.83
CA ASN A 97 0.39 19.16 -28.90
C ASN A 97 0.42 20.43 -28.02
N PRO A 98 -0.65 20.73 -27.27
CA PRO A 98 -0.72 21.93 -26.45
C PRO A 98 0.25 21.83 -25.26
N GLN A 99 0.87 22.97 -24.90
CA GLN A 99 1.64 23.06 -23.65
C GLN A 99 0.70 23.03 -22.42
N PHE A 100 -0.51 23.59 -22.55
CA PHE A 100 -1.50 23.65 -21.48
C PHE A 100 -2.86 23.18 -21.97
N VAL A 101 -3.60 22.47 -21.10
CA VAL A 101 -4.98 22.07 -21.38
C VAL A 101 -5.88 22.63 -20.30
N LEU A 102 -6.75 23.58 -20.65
CA LEU A 102 -7.82 23.99 -19.77
C LEU A 102 -8.99 23.03 -19.93
N ASN A 103 -9.32 22.32 -18.86
CA ASN A 103 -10.46 21.42 -18.83
C ASN A 103 -11.69 22.15 -18.26
N ILE A 104 -12.84 21.95 -18.90
CA ILE A 104 -14.14 22.45 -18.45
C ILE A 104 -15.06 21.24 -18.27
N ASP A 105 -15.60 21.06 -17.08
CA ASP A 105 -16.50 19.97 -16.74
C ASP A 105 -17.87 20.53 -16.34
N ILE A 106 -18.85 20.46 -17.25
CA ILE A 106 -20.22 20.96 -17.02
C ILE A 106 -21.05 19.81 -16.47
N ARG A 107 -21.69 20.02 -15.31
CA ARG A 107 -22.42 19.00 -14.55
C ARG A 107 -23.91 19.30 -14.48
N GLU A 108 -24.68 18.25 -14.13
CA GLU A 108 -26.14 18.29 -13.97
C GLU A 108 -26.60 19.11 -12.74
N ASP A 109 -25.69 19.47 -11.84
CA ASP A 109 -25.94 20.33 -10.68
C ASP A 109 -26.01 21.84 -11.03
N GLY A 110 -25.98 22.19 -12.33
CA GLY A 110 -26.00 23.54 -12.81
C GLY A 110 -24.66 24.30 -12.63
N CYS A 111 -23.57 23.58 -12.38
CA CYS A 111 -22.24 24.15 -12.20
C CYS A 111 -21.27 23.72 -13.30
N ALA A 112 -20.27 24.55 -13.54
CA ALA A 112 -19.09 24.23 -14.34
C ALA A 112 -17.82 24.32 -13.50
N TYR A 113 -16.88 23.40 -13.75
CA TYR A 113 -15.61 23.29 -13.04
C TYR A 113 -14.47 23.43 -14.04
N LEU A 114 -13.64 24.45 -13.86
CA LEU A 114 -12.52 24.76 -14.75
C LEU A 114 -11.21 24.42 -14.03
N PHE A 115 -10.32 23.64 -14.67
CA PHE A 115 -9.05 23.22 -14.08
C PHE A 115 -8.02 22.91 -15.17
N MET A 116 -6.74 23.11 -14.86
CA MET A 116 -5.65 22.79 -15.79
C MET A 116 -4.99 21.45 -15.44
N ASP A 117 -4.70 21.20 -14.17
CA ASP A 117 -3.91 20.07 -13.75
C ASP A 117 -4.76 18.90 -13.27
N LYS A 118 -4.31 17.68 -13.62
CA LYS A 118 -4.78 16.44 -13.02
C LYS A 118 -3.66 15.83 -12.20
N ILE A 119 -3.79 15.89 -10.89
CA ILE A 119 -2.84 15.32 -9.95
C ILE A 119 -3.17 13.83 -9.80
N LEU A 120 -2.28 12.97 -10.25
CA LEU A 120 -2.45 11.52 -10.11
C LEU A 120 -2.31 11.10 -8.64
N CYS A 121 -3.21 10.22 -8.19
CA CYS A 121 -3.25 9.67 -6.85
C CYS A 121 -2.85 8.19 -6.85
N ALA A 122 -2.93 7.54 -5.68
CA ALA A 122 -2.53 6.15 -5.51
C ALA A 122 -3.34 5.18 -6.39
N GLY A 123 -4.57 5.52 -6.77
CA GLY A 123 -5.45 4.66 -7.55
C GLY A 123 -5.83 3.40 -6.79
N GLY A 124 -6.08 2.30 -7.50
CA GLY A 124 -6.43 1.03 -6.87
C GLY A 124 -7.91 0.91 -6.51
N MET A 125 -8.21 0.15 -5.47
CA MET A 125 -9.56 -0.08 -4.95
C MET A 125 -9.71 0.49 -3.55
N PRO A 126 -10.90 0.93 -3.13
CA PRO A 126 -11.14 1.37 -1.75
C PRO A 126 -10.75 0.29 -0.75
N VAL A 127 -10.04 0.70 0.30
CA VAL A 127 -9.59 -0.23 1.36
C VAL A 127 -10.80 -0.87 2.05
N GLY A 128 -10.71 -2.17 2.31
CA GLY A 128 -11.76 -2.98 2.94
C GLY A 128 -12.75 -3.63 1.96
N CYS A 129 -12.82 -3.18 0.68
CA CYS A 129 -13.77 -3.76 -0.27
C CYS A 129 -13.43 -5.20 -0.71
N ALA A 130 -12.20 -5.66 -0.48
CA ALA A 130 -11.76 -7.02 -0.78
C ALA A 130 -11.56 -7.89 0.49
N GLY A 131 -11.99 -7.41 1.65
CA GLY A 131 -11.83 -8.09 2.93
C GLY A 131 -10.63 -7.62 3.73
N LYS A 132 -10.13 -8.47 4.64
CA LYS A 132 -9.06 -8.16 5.60
C LYS A 132 -7.93 -9.20 5.52
N GLY A 133 -6.68 -8.75 5.58
CA GLY A 133 -5.50 -9.61 5.60
C GLY A 133 -4.58 -9.32 6.77
N LEU A 134 -3.84 -10.35 7.24
CA LEU A 134 -2.79 -10.22 8.23
C LEU A 134 -1.42 -10.16 7.54
N LEU A 135 -0.75 -9.02 7.65
CA LEU A 135 0.58 -8.79 7.10
C LEU A 135 1.66 -9.25 8.07
N LEU A 136 2.54 -10.15 7.66
CA LEU A 136 3.77 -10.46 8.39
C LEU A 136 4.76 -9.30 8.14
N LEU A 137 4.80 -8.35 9.07
CA LEU A 137 5.56 -7.10 8.95
C LEU A 137 6.91 -7.23 9.65
N SER A 138 7.98 -7.08 8.88
CA SER A 138 9.37 -7.03 9.35
C SER A 138 9.95 -5.62 9.19
N GLY A 139 11.17 -5.39 9.68
CA GLY A 139 11.92 -4.15 9.46
C GLY A 139 12.54 -4.01 8.07
N GLY A 140 12.40 -5.01 7.19
CA GLY A 140 12.95 -5.00 5.83
C GLY A 140 12.10 -4.22 4.82
N LEU A 141 12.58 -4.18 3.57
CA LEU A 141 11.93 -3.48 2.45
C LEU A 141 10.66 -4.17 1.96
N ASP A 142 10.67 -5.51 1.91
CA ASP A 142 9.71 -6.29 1.14
C ASP A 142 8.32 -6.32 1.81
N SER A 143 8.27 -6.46 3.13
CA SER A 143 6.99 -6.64 3.83
C SER A 143 6.10 -5.39 3.83
N PRO A 144 6.59 -4.14 4.02
CA PRO A 144 5.76 -2.95 3.84
C PRO A 144 5.24 -2.80 2.41
N VAL A 145 6.08 -3.13 1.40
CA VAL A 145 5.70 -3.11 -0.02
C VAL A 145 4.58 -4.12 -0.28
N ALA A 146 4.69 -5.33 0.26
CA ALA A 146 3.64 -6.35 0.15
C ALA A 146 2.31 -5.86 0.74
N GLY A 147 2.35 -5.24 1.91
CA GLY A 147 1.18 -4.63 2.55
C GLY A 147 0.54 -3.54 1.69
N TYR A 148 1.36 -2.62 1.17
CA TYR A 148 0.91 -1.56 0.26
C TYR A 148 0.23 -2.12 -0.99
N MET A 149 0.83 -3.11 -1.64
CA MET A 149 0.27 -3.73 -2.84
C MET A 149 -1.09 -4.37 -2.56
N MET A 150 -1.24 -5.04 -1.44
CA MET A 150 -2.51 -5.70 -1.08
C MET A 150 -3.58 -4.70 -0.63
N ALA A 151 -3.22 -3.66 0.13
CA ALA A 151 -4.12 -2.56 0.46
C ALA A 151 -4.63 -1.84 -0.81
N LYS A 152 -3.74 -1.61 -1.80
CA LYS A 152 -4.10 -1.06 -3.11
C LYS A 152 -5.09 -1.95 -3.88
N ARG A 153 -5.16 -3.25 -3.59
CA ARG A 153 -6.15 -4.19 -4.14
C ARG A 153 -7.41 -4.31 -3.29
N GLY A 154 -7.55 -3.45 -2.28
CA GLY A 154 -8.77 -3.31 -1.48
C GLY A 154 -8.79 -4.10 -0.18
N LEU A 155 -7.69 -4.72 0.24
CA LEU A 155 -7.61 -5.34 1.57
C LEU A 155 -7.43 -4.28 2.65
N SER A 156 -8.18 -4.35 3.73
CA SER A 156 -7.80 -3.75 5.00
C SER A 156 -6.72 -4.61 5.67
N LEU A 157 -5.84 -3.98 6.45
CA LEU A 157 -4.69 -4.66 7.03
C LEU A 157 -4.73 -4.68 8.54
N ASP A 158 -4.46 -5.86 9.13
CA ASP A 158 -3.78 -5.97 10.40
C ASP A 158 -2.35 -6.43 10.14
N ALA A 159 -1.46 -6.28 11.12
CA ALA A 159 -0.06 -6.71 11.00
C ALA A 159 0.37 -7.54 12.20
N ILE A 160 1.32 -8.45 11.97
CA ILE A 160 1.99 -9.22 13.00
C ILE A 160 3.50 -9.02 12.85
N HIS A 161 4.18 -8.75 13.97
CA HIS A 161 5.62 -8.64 14.07
C HIS A 161 6.15 -9.60 15.12
N PHE A 162 7.24 -10.28 14.81
CA PHE A 162 7.95 -11.15 15.72
C PHE A 162 9.22 -10.47 16.19
N HIS A 163 9.43 -10.38 17.49
CA HIS A 163 10.65 -9.83 18.08
C HIS A 163 11.26 -10.76 19.10
N SER A 164 12.57 -10.69 19.28
CA SER A 164 13.35 -11.62 20.07
C SER A 164 14.24 -10.90 21.07
N TYR A 165 13.63 -10.06 21.92
CA TYR A 165 14.35 -9.43 23.03
C TYR A 165 14.91 -10.52 23.97
N PRO A 166 16.17 -10.43 24.48
CA PRO A 166 17.12 -9.30 24.31
C PRO A 166 18.00 -9.36 23.05
N TYR A 167 17.87 -10.39 22.20
CA TYR A 167 18.69 -10.54 20.98
C TYR A 167 18.40 -9.49 19.90
N THR A 168 17.15 -9.01 19.82
CA THR A 168 16.79 -7.85 19.00
C THR A 168 16.56 -6.62 19.88
N SER A 169 16.93 -5.45 19.38
CA SER A 169 16.80 -4.19 20.13
C SER A 169 15.39 -3.62 20.11
N GLU A 170 15.05 -2.80 21.12
CA GLU A 170 13.81 -1.99 21.10
C GLU A 170 13.74 -1.05 19.87
N LYS A 171 14.91 -0.62 19.35
CA LYS A 171 14.98 0.18 18.12
C LYS A 171 14.51 -0.61 16.89
N ALA A 172 14.75 -1.91 16.85
CA ALA A 172 14.23 -2.78 15.79
C ALA A 172 12.69 -2.83 15.81
N LYS A 173 12.09 -2.98 16.99
CA LYS A 173 10.63 -2.92 17.18
C LYS A 173 10.07 -1.54 16.80
N GLN A 174 10.73 -0.45 17.24
CA GLN A 174 10.32 0.92 16.90
C GLN A 174 10.35 1.15 15.37
N LYS A 175 11.37 0.65 14.67
CA LYS A 175 11.45 0.69 13.21
C LYS A 175 10.21 0.07 12.55
N VAL A 176 9.73 -1.06 13.03
CA VAL A 176 8.52 -1.73 12.49
C VAL A 176 7.26 -0.91 12.81
N ILE A 177 7.17 -0.32 13.99
CA ILE A 177 6.08 0.60 14.35
C ILE A 177 6.05 1.79 13.38
N ASP A 178 7.19 2.36 13.05
CA ASP A 178 7.27 3.52 12.14
C ASP A 178 6.93 3.13 10.70
N LEU A 179 7.33 1.95 10.23
CA LEU A 179 6.88 1.38 8.95
C LEU A 179 5.36 1.17 8.92
N ALA A 180 4.78 0.66 10.01
CA ALA A 180 3.33 0.51 10.14
C ALA A 180 2.59 1.85 10.11
N LYS A 181 3.15 2.92 10.73
CA LYS A 181 2.60 4.29 10.66
C LYS A 181 2.59 4.83 9.22
N ILE A 182 3.68 4.64 8.47
CA ILE A 182 3.75 5.07 7.08
C ILE A 182 2.70 4.30 6.26
N LEU A 183 2.63 2.98 6.41
CA LEU A 183 1.68 2.13 5.69
C LEU A 183 0.22 2.51 6.02
N SER A 184 -0.07 2.88 7.27
CA SER A 184 -1.42 3.27 7.71
C SER A 184 -1.95 4.54 7.02
N GLN A 185 -1.08 5.38 6.47
CA GLN A 185 -1.50 6.56 5.67
C GLN A 185 -2.18 6.16 4.36
N TYR A 186 -1.92 4.94 3.88
CA TYR A 186 -2.52 4.37 2.66
C TYR A 186 -3.64 3.38 2.96
N SER A 187 -3.44 2.49 3.95
CA SER A 187 -4.34 1.38 4.26
C SER A 187 -5.41 1.73 5.30
N GLY A 188 -5.34 2.92 5.92
CA GLY A 188 -6.11 3.21 7.13
C GLY A 188 -5.53 2.53 8.36
N PRO A 189 -6.28 2.50 9.49
CA PRO A 189 -5.80 1.97 10.77
C PRO A 189 -5.31 0.51 10.68
N ILE A 190 -4.23 0.22 11.41
CA ILE A 190 -3.61 -1.12 11.49
C ILE A 190 -3.52 -1.51 12.97
N ASN A 191 -4.00 -2.70 13.34
CA ASN A 191 -3.65 -3.32 14.62
C ASN A 191 -2.36 -4.11 14.42
N LEU A 192 -1.26 -3.64 15.01
CA LEU A 192 0.03 -4.32 14.98
C LEU A 192 0.13 -5.23 16.21
N THR A 193 0.12 -6.54 15.99
CA THR A 193 0.34 -7.57 17.01
C THR A 193 1.83 -7.88 17.09
N CYS A 194 2.46 -7.60 18.22
CA CYS A 194 3.87 -7.93 18.50
C CYS A 194 3.93 -9.23 19.32
N ILE A 195 4.68 -10.21 18.82
CA ILE A 195 4.86 -11.53 19.42
C ILE A 195 6.27 -11.65 20.00
N HIS A 196 6.37 -11.99 21.28
CA HIS A 196 7.64 -12.40 21.91
C HIS A 196 8.04 -13.79 21.41
N PHE A 197 9.06 -13.85 20.57
CA PHE A 197 9.41 -15.08 19.86
C PHE A 197 10.67 -15.77 20.39
N THR A 198 11.38 -15.14 21.33
CA THR A 198 12.66 -15.59 21.90
C THR A 198 12.62 -17.03 22.39
N LYS A 199 11.65 -17.37 23.24
CA LYS A 199 11.55 -18.70 23.86
C LYS A 199 11.42 -19.83 22.82
N ILE A 200 10.64 -19.57 21.75
CA ILE A 200 10.51 -20.54 20.65
C ILE A 200 11.84 -20.70 19.90
N GLN A 201 12.56 -19.62 19.65
CA GLN A 201 13.86 -19.69 18.97
C GLN A 201 14.91 -20.41 19.80
N GLU A 202 14.96 -20.16 21.11
CA GLU A 202 15.87 -20.83 22.02
C GLU A 202 15.59 -22.35 22.08
N GLU A 203 14.32 -22.75 22.13
CA GLU A 203 13.95 -24.16 22.10
C GLU A 203 14.31 -24.84 20.77
N ILE A 204 14.07 -24.18 19.64
CA ILE A 204 14.50 -24.69 18.32
C ILE A 204 16.02 -24.82 18.29
N HIS A 205 16.74 -23.82 18.76
CA HIS A 205 18.22 -23.84 18.79
C HIS A 205 18.77 -24.95 19.67
N ARG A 206 18.14 -25.19 20.82
CA ARG A 206 18.55 -26.25 21.78
C ARG A 206 18.28 -27.65 21.28
N CYS A 207 17.14 -27.90 20.64
CA CYS A 207 16.65 -29.23 20.34
C CYS A 207 16.86 -29.72 18.92
N CYS A 208 16.91 -28.77 17.96
CA CYS A 208 16.87 -29.08 16.52
C CYS A 208 18.24 -28.93 15.87
N THR A 209 18.39 -29.52 14.68
CA THR A 209 19.61 -29.42 13.90
C THR A 209 19.79 -27.96 13.40
N SER A 210 20.98 -27.36 13.67
CA SER A 210 21.27 -25.96 13.43
C SER A 210 20.92 -25.50 12.00
N ASN A 211 21.26 -26.25 10.96
CA ASN A 211 20.98 -25.89 9.57
C ASN A 211 19.48 -25.82 9.21
N TYR A 212 18.58 -26.40 10.04
CA TYR A 212 17.12 -26.28 9.89
C TYR A 212 16.52 -25.11 10.66
N MET A 213 17.31 -24.37 11.46
CA MET A 213 16.86 -23.27 12.31
C MET A 213 15.94 -22.29 11.57
N VAL A 214 16.39 -21.74 10.45
CA VAL A 214 15.62 -20.76 9.67
C VAL A 214 14.30 -21.34 9.16
N THR A 215 14.31 -22.59 8.70
CA THR A 215 13.10 -23.26 8.21
C THR A 215 12.08 -23.44 9.34
N LEU A 216 12.52 -23.90 10.51
CA LEU A 216 11.64 -24.15 11.66
C LEU A 216 11.09 -22.84 12.22
N VAL A 217 11.94 -21.84 12.44
CA VAL A 217 11.52 -20.48 12.87
C VAL A 217 10.39 -19.97 11.99
N ARG A 218 10.53 -20.04 10.67
CA ARG A 218 9.49 -19.60 9.73
C ARG A 218 8.22 -20.42 9.79
N ARG A 219 8.32 -21.72 9.99
CA ARG A 219 7.14 -22.60 10.18
C ARG A 219 6.36 -22.23 11.45
N PHE A 220 7.05 -21.94 12.55
CA PHE A 220 6.41 -21.47 13.78
C PHE A 220 5.78 -20.09 13.62
N MET A 221 6.47 -19.15 12.98
CA MET A 221 5.91 -17.83 12.65
C MET A 221 4.60 -17.95 11.85
N MET A 222 4.56 -18.81 10.84
CA MET A 222 3.37 -19.01 10.03
C MET A 222 2.21 -19.60 10.84
N ARG A 223 2.46 -20.62 11.70
CA ARG A 223 1.41 -21.17 12.58
C ARG A 223 0.83 -20.15 13.53
N ILE A 224 1.69 -19.32 14.14
CA ILE A 224 1.23 -18.22 15.01
C ILE A 224 0.45 -17.19 14.21
N ALA A 225 0.95 -16.81 13.02
CA ALA A 225 0.27 -15.87 12.15
C ALA A 225 -1.12 -16.36 11.73
N GLU A 226 -1.28 -17.65 11.40
CA GLU A 226 -2.59 -18.23 11.08
C GLU A 226 -3.57 -18.13 12.26
N LYS A 227 -3.12 -18.47 13.48
CA LYS A 227 -3.95 -18.34 14.69
C LYS A 227 -4.34 -16.89 14.97
N ILE A 228 -3.40 -15.95 14.86
CA ILE A 228 -3.69 -14.51 15.02
C ILE A 228 -4.63 -14.01 13.91
N ALA A 229 -4.47 -14.46 12.68
CA ALA A 229 -5.37 -14.11 11.58
C ALA A 229 -6.80 -14.57 11.85
N GLN A 230 -6.99 -15.78 12.39
CA GLN A 230 -8.29 -16.30 12.80
C GLN A 230 -8.91 -15.46 13.93
N ILE A 231 -8.13 -15.14 14.98
CA ILE A 231 -8.57 -14.27 16.09
C ILE A 231 -9.02 -12.90 15.57
N ASN A 232 -8.26 -12.33 14.63
CA ASN A 232 -8.51 -11.00 14.07
C ASN A 232 -9.49 -11.01 12.89
N GLN A 233 -10.07 -12.16 12.53
CA GLN A 233 -10.99 -12.34 11.41
C GLN A 233 -10.37 -11.91 10.05
N CYS A 234 -9.09 -12.19 9.85
CA CYS A 234 -8.41 -11.98 8.59
C CYS A 234 -8.65 -13.18 7.66
N GLY A 235 -8.96 -12.93 6.39
CA GLY A 235 -9.21 -13.97 5.40
C GLY A 235 -7.96 -14.51 4.70
N CYS A 236 -6.80 -13.91 4.92
CA CYS A 236 -5.53 -14.33 4.32
C CYS A 236 -4.33 -13.87 5.15
N LEU A 237 -3.18 -14.52 4.93
CA LEU A 237 -1.87 -14.03 5.33
C LEU A 237 -1.22 -13.29 4.15
N ILE A 238 -0.42 -12.26 4.44
CA ILE A 238 0.34 -11.50 3.45
C ILE A 238 1.81 -11.57 3.83
N ASN A 239 2.65 -12.04 2.89
CA ASN A 239 4.08 -12.20 3.11
C ASN A 239 4.87 -11.46 2.02
N GLY A 240 5.97 -10.78 2.40
CA GLY A 240 6.84 -10.02 1.50
C GLY A 240 7.90 -10.85 0.79
N GLU A 241 7.77 -12.19 0.73
CA GLU A 241 8.76 -13.06 0.08
C GLU A 241 8.91 -12.77 -1.42
N SER A 242 10.18 -12.72 -1.87
CA SER A 242 10.57 -12.72 -3.29
C SER A 242 11.36 -13.98 -3.61
N LEU A 243 11.03 -14.68 -4.69
CA LEU A 243 11.65 -15.96 -5.03
C LEU A 243 13.15 -15.82 -5.32
N GLY A 244 13.98 -16.58 -4.63
CA GLY A 244 15.42 -16.63 -4.88
C GLY A 244 16.23 -15.45 -4.32
N GLN A 245 15.61 -14.51 -3.62
CA GLN A 245 16.31 -13.33 -3.08
C GLN A 245 17.28 -13.70 -1.94
N VAL A 246 16.90 -14.66 -1.08
CA VAL A 246 17.74 -15.18 0.00
C VAL A 246 17.58 -16.69 0.13
N ALA A 247 18.49 -17.35 0.87
CA ALA A 247 18.53 -18.82 1.04
C ALA A 247 17.20 -19.41 1.56
N SER A 248 16.43 -18.68 2.34
CA SER A 248 15.13 -19.10 2.88
C SER A 248 13.95 -18.87 1.92
N GLN A 249 14.17 -18.25 0.77
CA GLN A 249 13.13 -17.91 -0.23
C GLN A 249 13.27 -18.74 -1.51
N THR A 250 13.79 -19.96 -1.39
CA THR A 250 13.76 -20.95 -2.47
C THR A 250 12.39 -21.61 -2.58
N LEU A 251 12.03 -22.14 -3.75
CA LEU A 251 10.76 -22.84 -3.92
C LEU A 251 10.55 -23.98 -2.90
N PRO A 252 11.55 -24.85 -2.61
CA PRO A 252 11.41 -25.83 -1.54
C PRO A 252 11.18 -25.21 -0.16
N SER A 253 11.87 -24.11 0.18
CA SER A 253 11.71 -23.44 1.47
C SER A 253 10.29 -22.84 1.62
N ILE A 254 9.79 -22.19 0.57
CA ILE A 254 8.43 -21.65 0.54
C ILE A 254 7.41 -22.80 0.66
N THR A 255 7.61 -23.91 -0.04
CA THR A 255 6.72 -25.08 0.04
C THR A 255 6.64 -25.63 1.47
N VAL A 256 7.79 -25.84 2.11
CA VAL A 256 7.87 -26.39 3.50
C VAL A 256 7.25 -25.41 4.50
N THR A 257 7.44 -24.11 4.34
CA THR A 257 6.85 -23.09 5.20
C THR A 257 5.34 -23.00 4.99
N ASN A 258 4.88 -23.01 3.74
CA ASN A 258 3.47 -22.92 3.40
C ASN A 258 2.65 -24.14 3.85
N ASP A 259 3.27 -25.33 3.95
CA ASP A 259 2.62 -26.55 4.42
C ASP A 259 2.01 -26.42 5.82
N THR A 260 2.50 -25.49 6.65
CA THR A 260 1.94 -25.26 7.99
C THR A 260 0.59 -24.54 7.99
N ILE A 261 0.20 -23.90 6.90
CA ILE A 261 -1.07 -23.14 6.78
C ILE A 261 -2.13 -24.03 6.18
N LYS A 262 -3.29 -24.13 6.85
CA LYS A 262 -4.37 -25.04 6.48
C LYS A 262 -5.69 -24.35 6.18
N SER A 263 -5.94 -23.17 6.75
CA SER A 263 -7.28 -22.56 6.76
C SER A 263 -7.44 -21.34 5.84
N MET A 264 -6.35 -20.80 5.29
CA MET A 264 -6.42 -19.57 4.50
C MET A 264 -5.30 -19.47 3.46
N PRO A 265 -5.46 -18.67 2.39
CA PRO A 265 -4.40 -18.44 1.43
C PRO A 265 -3.28 -17.57 2.00
N VAL A 266 -2.05 -17.79 1.50
CA VAL A 266 -0.89 -16.92 1.73
C VAL A 266 -0.60 -16.14 0.47
N LEU A 267 -0.82 -14.84 0.50
CA LEU A 267 -0.59 -13.92 -0.61
C LEU A 267 0.86 -13.42 -0.57
N ARG A 268 1.54 -13.49 -1.71
CA ARG A 268 2.95 -13.09 -1.88
C ARG A 268 3.07 -12.11 -3.05
N PRO A 269 2.66 -10.85 -2.88
CA PRO A 269 2.62 -9.90 -3.99
C PRO A 269 4.00 -9.59 -4.59
N CYS A 270 5.09 -9.76 -3.81
CA CYS A 270 6.45 -9.51 -4.26
C CYS A 270 7.14 -10.74 -4.87
N ILE A 271 6.46 -11.89 -5.01
CA ILE A 271 7.09 -13.18 -5.33
C ILE A 271 7.91 -13.20 -6.62
N GLY A 272 7.50 -12.47 -7.63
CA GLY A 272 8.17 -12.37 -8.93
C GLY A 272 8.92 -11.06 -9.17
N MET A 273 9.07 -10.23 -8.13
CA MET A 273 9.72 -8.92 -8.25
C MET A 273 11.21 -9.03 -7.92
N ASP A 274 12.03 -8.28 -8.64
CA ASP A 274 13.42 -8.10 -8.27
C ASP A 274 13.58 -7.02 -7.18
N LYS A 275 14.80 -6.93 -6.64
CA LYS A 275 15.09 -5.97 -5.55
C LYS A 275 14.88 -4.52 -5.96
N GLN A 276 15.17 -4.16 -7.22
CA GLN A 276 15.02 -2.79 -7.69
C GLN A 276 13.56 -2.38 -7.86
N GLU A 277 12.70 -3.30 -8.30
CA GLU A 277 11.26 -3.08 -8.40
C GLU A 277 10.65 -2.83 -7.01
N ILE A 278 11.08 -3.60 -6.01
CA ILE A 278 10.66 -3.42 -4.61
C ILE A 278 11.13 -2.07 -4.06
N ILE A 279 12.41 -1.70 -4.30
CA ILE A 279 12.97 -0.40 -3.90
C ILE A 279 12.18 0.76 -4.51
N ASN A 280 11.83 0.69 -5.78
CA ASN A 280 11.07 1.74 -6.46
C ASN A 280 9.69 1.96 -5.80
N ILE A 281 9.03 0.89 -5.38
CA ILE A 281 7.76 1.00 -4.64
C ILE A 281 8.00 1.55 -3.24
N ALA A 282 9.03 1.09 -2.53
CA ALA A 282 9.39 1.57 -1.19
C ALA A 282 9.69 3.08 -1.17
N LEU A 283 10.42 3.58 -2.18
CA LEU A 283 10.65 5.01 -2.38
C LEU A 283 9.35 5.78 -2.60
N LYS A 284 8.47 5.26 -3.47
CA LYS A 284 7.18 5.87 -3.77
C LYS A 284 6.26 5.96 -2.55
N MET A 285 6.28 4.97 -1.68
CA MET A 285 5.46 4.93 -0.47
C MET A 285 6.16 5.49 0.77
N GLU A 286 7.37 6.03 0.62
CA GLU A 286 8.16 6.71 1.67
C GLU A 286 8.63 5.77 2.80
N THR A 287 8.75 4.45 2.55
CA THR A 287 9.24 3.47 3.55
C THR A 287 10.73 3.17 3.41
N TYR A 288 11.36 3.55 2.30
CA TYR A 288 12.75 3.16 1.99
C TYR A 288 13.72 3.58 3.10
N GLU A 289 13.74 4.85 3.49
CA GLU A 289 14.69 5.39 4.48
C GLU A 289 14.54 4.71 5.84
N THR A 290 13.31 4.41 6.25
CA THR A 290 13.07 3.67 7.49
C THR A 290 13.52 2.22 7.36
N SER A 291 13.27 1.58 6.22
CA SER A 291 13.61 0.16 6.00
C SER A 291 15.11 -0.13 5.96
N ILE A 292 15.95 0.82 5.54
CA ILE A 292 17.41 0.65 5.47
C ILE A 292 18.12 0.93 6.81
N LEU A 293 17.42 1.36 7.86
CA LEU A 293 18.03 1.56 9.18
C LEU A 293 18.68 0.25 9.68
N PRO A 294 19.88 0.30 10.30
CA PRO A 294 20.70 -0.86 10.61
C PRO A 294 20.24 -1.60 11.89
N TYR A 295 18.95 -1.93 11.97
CA TYR A 295 18.42 -2.71 13.09
C TYR A 295 17.98 -4.08 12.59
N GLU A 296 18.47 -5.12 13.26
CA GLU A 296 18.31 -6.52 12.87
C GLU A 296 16.90 -7.06 13.18
N ASP A 297 16.40 -7.90 12.26
CA ASP A 297 15.16 -8.65 12.47
C ASP A 297 15.38 -9.92 13.28
N CYS A 298 14.32 -10.45 13.89
CA CYS A 298 14.36 -11.69 14.68
C CYS A 298 14.83 -12.91 13.85
N CYS A 299 14.66 -12.91 12.55
CA CYS A 299 15.10 -14.03 11.68
C CYS A 299 16.63 -14.17 11.59
N THR A 300 17.40 -13.17 12.01
CA THR A 300 18.87 -13.21 12.01
C THR A 300 19.44 -13.74 13.32
N VAL A 301 18.61 -13.92 14.34
CA VAL A 301 19.02 -14.52 15.62
C VAL A 301 19.27 -16.02 15.44
N PHE A 302 20.39 -16.52 15.91
CA PHE A 302 20.82 -17.92 15.78
C PHE A 302 20.95 -18.42 14.34
N LEU A 303 21.41 -17.56 13.42
CA LEU A 303 21.66 -17.97 12.03
C LEU A 303 22.74 -19.06 11.96
N PRO A 304 22.49 -20.18 11.26
CA PRO A 304 23.51 -21.18 11.01
C PRO A 304 24.47 -20.72 9.91
N ASP A 305 25.72 -21.20 9.95
CA ASP A 305 26.72 -20.94 8.89
C ASP A 305 26.24 -21.43 7.51
N SER A 306 25.47 -22.51 7.48
CA SER A 306 24.99 -23.14 6.25
C SER A 306 23.51 -23.51 6.37
N PRO A 307 22.56 -22.58 6.13
CA PRO A 307 21.14 -22.87 6.17
C PRO A 307 20.73 -23.81 5.03
N VAL A 308 19.80 -24.72 5.27
CA VAL A 308 19.26 -25.62 4.24
C VAL A 308 18.47 -24.83 3.21
N THR A 309 18.88 -24.91 1.95
CA THR A 309 18.20 -24.25 0.82
C THR A 309 17.17 -25.14 0.10
N LYS A 310 17.22 -26.46 0.35
CA LYS A 310 16.29 -27.46 -0.20
C LYS A 310 15.69 -28.32 0.93
N PRO A 311 14.95 -27.72 1.89
CA PRO A 311 14.29 -28.48 2.94
C PRO A 311 13.17 -29.34 2.35
N THR A 312 12.81 -30.41 3.09
CA THR A 312 11.63 -31.22 2.78
C THR A 312 10.66 -31.19 3.96
N ILE A 313 9.35 -31.32 3.69
CA ILE A 313 8.31 -31.37 4.73
C ILE A 313 8.62 -32.48 5.74
N LYS A 314 8.90 -33.69 5.26
CA LYS A 314 9.22 -34.86 6.13
C LYS A 314 10.37 -34.57 7.08
N ARG A 315 11.43 -33.92 6.60
CA ARG A 315 12.58 -33.61 7.45
C ARG A 315 12.27 -32.48 8.43
N ALA A 316 11.55 -31.45 8.02
CA ALA A 316 11.11 -30.38 8.91
C ALA A 316 10.23 -30.93 10.05
N GLU A 317 9.25 -31.77 9.74
CA GLU A 317 8.41 -32.45 10.73
C GLU A 317 9.21 -33.36 11.67
N PHE A 318 10.23 -34.06 11.14
CA PHE A 318 11.12 -34.84 11.96
C PHE A 318 11.90 -33.99 12.97
N GLU A 319 12.38 -32.81 12.53
CA GLU A 319 13.05 -31.87 13.44
C GLU A 319 12.07 -31.29 14.47
N GLU A 320 10.84 -30.95 14.08
CA GLU A 320 9.80 -30.46 14.98
C GLU A 320 9.43 -31.48 16.09
N LYS A 321 9.43 -32.77 15.78
CA LYS A 321 9.16 -33.81 16.78
C LYS A 321 10.16 -33.84 17.93
N LYS A 322 11.37 -33.32 17.75
CA LYS A 322 12.37 -33.20 18.81
C LYS A 322 11.99 -32.18 19.89
N LEU A 323 11.10 -31.26 19.58
CA LEU A 323 10.56 -30.25 20.51
C LEU A 323 9.46 -30.84 21.43
N GLY A 324 9.01 -32.07 21.18
CA GLY A 324 7.86 -32.64 21.89
C GLY A 324 6.56 -31.90 21.58
N ASP A 325 5.74 -31.65 22.60
CA ASP A 325 4.50 -30.85 22.45
C ASP A 325 4.82 -29.36 22.51
N PHE A 326 4.95 -28.75 21.34
CA PHE A 326 5.21 -27.34 21.19
C PHE A 326 3.92 -26.46 21.17
N SER A 327 2.75 -27.06 21.33
CA SER A 327 1.46 -26.32 21.33
C SER A 327 1.46 -25.26 22.43
N LYS A 328 1.97 -25.59 23.61
CA LYS A 328 2.07 -24.68 24.75
C LYS A 328 2.97 -23.45 24.46
N LEU A 329 4.06 -23.66 23.72
CA LEU A 329 4.95 -22.54 23.32
C LEU A 329 4.23 -21.55 22.40
N ILE A 330 3.43 -22.07 21.48
CA ILE A 330 2.63 -21.24 20.57
C ILE A 330 1.52 -20.50 21.33
N GLU A 331 0.83 -21.20 22.24
CA GLU A 331 -0.24 -20.60 23.06
C GLU A 331 0.30 -19.50 23.96
N GLU A 332 1.39 -19.74 24.67
CA GLU A 332 2.05 -18.74 25.52
C GLU A 332 2.47 -17.51 24.72
N ALA A 333 3.06 -17.69 23.52
CA ALA A 333 3.45 -16.56 22.66
C ALA A 333 2.24 -15.74 22.18
N ILE A 334 1.09 -16.40 21.96
CA ILE A 334 -0.15 -15.71 21.57
C ILE A 334 -0.78 -14.99 22.76
N GLU A 335 -0.79 -15.60 23.96
CA GLU A 335 -1.37 -15.01 25.16
C GLU A 335 -0.59 -13.78 25.63
N THR A 336 0.73 -13.80 25.52
CA THR A 336 1.62 -12.70 25.94
C THR A 336 1.81 -11.63 24.88
N ARG A 337 1.06 -11.67 23.77
CA ARG A 337 1.18 -10.70 22.68
C ARG A 337 0.82 -9.28 23.13
N GLU A 338 1.51 -8.33 22.58
CA GLU A 338 1.18 -6.91 22.68
C GLU A 338 0.44 -6.44 21.43
N ILE A 339 -0.58 -5.59 21.58
CA ILE A 339 -1.33 -5.02 20.44
C ILE A 339 -1.16 -3.51 20.45
N ILE A 340 -0.59 -2.97 19.38
CA ILE A 340 -0.37 -1.53 19.17
C ILE A 340 -1.32 -1.06 18.07
N LYS A 341 -2.17 -0.08 18.40
CA LYS A 341 -3.08 0.54 17.43
C LYS A 341 -2.34 1.64 16.68
N ILE A 342 -2.25 1.53 15.37
CA ILE A 342 -1.55 2.45 14.47
C ILE A 342 -2.56 3.16 13.56
N GLY A 343 -2.42 4.47 13.44
CA GLY A 343 -3.31 5.31 12.61
C GLY A 343 -4.69 5.49 13.24
N ARG A 344 -5.17 6.72 13.29
CA ARG A 344 -6.52 7.08 13.75
C ARG A 344 -7.31 7.65 12.59
#